data_51b2a22cbb71259ad09622799c8e2031
#
_entry.id   51b2a22cbb71259ad09622799c8e2031
#
_cell.length_a   1.000
_cell.length_b   1.000
_cell.length_c   1.000
_cell.angle_alpha   90.00
_cell.angle_beta   90.00
_cell.angle_gamma   90.00
#
_symmetry.space_group_name_H-M   'P 1'
#
loop_
_entity.id
_entity.type
_entity.pdbx_description
1 polymer ?
#
loop_
_entity_poly.entity_id
_entity_poly.type
_entity_poly.pdbx_seq_one_letter_code
_entity_poly.pdbx_strand_id
1 'polypeptide(L)'
;MSAVLDTHTVLWYLENSKELSAVARTTVEDAVRDARHVRVSAISLVETVYLVERRRLPLTALERLRSALTDPSSGVIIAPVDAGVADALPNIPRDVVPDMPDRIIAATALHLGLPLVTRDRRLQSAGIQTIW
;
A
#
# COMPACT_ATOMS: atom_id res chain seq x y z
N MET A 1 4.67 -9.29 -11.86
CA MET A 1 4.09 -7.95 -12.03
C MET A 1 4.25 -7.19 -10.73
N SER A 2 4.65 -5.93 -10.79
CA SER A 2 4.72 -5.08 -9.60
C SER A 2 3.30 -4.65 -9.17
N ALA A 3 3.17 -4.18 -7.95
CA ALA A 3 1.89 -3.75 -7.38
C ALA A 3 2.12 -2.68 -6.33
N VAL A 4 1.09 -1.90 -6.06
CA VAL A 4 1.03 -0.99 -4.92
C VAL A 4 0.27 -1.72 -3.80
N LEU A 5 0.78 -1.64 -2.57
CA LEU A 5 0.13 -2.21 -1.40
C LEU A 5 -0.52 -1.08 -0.58
N ASP A 6 -1.75 -1.27 -0.12
CA ASP A 6 -2.30 -0.32 0.84
C ASP A 6 -1.67 -0.54 2.22
N THR A 7 -1.98 0.33 3.17
CA THR A 7 -1.31 0.37 4.47
C THR A 7 -1.45 -0.96 5.22
N HIS A 8 -2.67 -1.48 5.35
CA HIS A 8 -2.87 -2.73 6.09
C HIS A 8 -2.25 -3.93 5.37
N THR A 9 -2.30 -3.95 4.04
CA THR A 9 -1.70 -5.02 3.25
C THR A 9 -0.20 -5.15 3.51
N VAL A 10 0.54 -4.05 3.45
CA VAL A 10 1.99 -4.10 3.70
C VAL A 10 2.29 -4.49 5.14
N LEU A 11 1.52 -3.97 6.10
CA LEU A 11 1.73 -4.32 7.51
C LEU A 11 1.44 -5.80 7.76
N TRP A 12 0.37 -6.33 7.19
CA TRP A 12 0.04 -7.76 7.31
C TRP A 12 1.08 -8.65 6.63
N TYR A 13 1.59 -8.23 5.48
CA TYR A 13 2.64 -8.98 4.79
C TYR A 13 3.91 -9.07 5.65
N LEU A 14 4.34 -7.94 6.23
CA LEU A 14 5.58 -7.88 7.01
C LEU A 14 5.50 -8.65 8.33
N GLU A 15 4.32 -8.75 8.93
CA GLU A 15 4.13 -9.54 10.16
C GLU A 15 3.65 -10.97 9.89
N ASN A 16 3.54 -11.37 8.62
CA ASN A 16 3.06 -12.68 8.21
C ASN A 16 1.67 -12.99 8.78
N SER A 17 0.77 -12.02 8.70
CA SER A 17 -0.58 -12.10 9.26
C SER A 17 -1.49 -13.01 8.45
N LYS A 18 -2.39 -13.71 9.15
CA LYS A 18 -3.46 -14.51 8.55
C LYS A 18 -4.53 -13.64 7.87
N GLU A 19 -4.56 -12.34 8.17
CA GLU A 19 -5.47 -11.40 7.52
C GLU A 19 -5.17 -11.22 6.03
N LEU A 20 -3.93 -11.49 5.62
CA LEU A 20 -3.52 -11.40 4.22
C LEU A 20 -4.05 -12.62 3.45
N SER A 21 -4.82 -12.38 2.38
CA SER A 21 -5.34 -13.46 1.56
C SER A 21 -4.23 -14.24 0.87
N ALA A 22 -4.52 -15.48 0.46
CA ALA A 22 -3.56 -16.30 -0.27
C ALA A 22 -3.17 -15.63 -1.61
N VAL A 23 -4.14 -15.03 -2.30
CA VAL A 23 -3.90 -14.33 -3.56
C VAL A 23 -3.01 -13.11 -3.35
N ALA A 24 -3.29 -12.29 -2.33
CA ALA A 24 -2.48 -11.13 -2.00
C ALA A 24 -1.06 -11.53 -1.63
N ARG A 25 -0.90 -12.56 -0.81
CA ARG A 25 0.42 -13.08 -0.42
C ARG A 25 1.21 -13.54 -1.63
N THR A 26 0.62 -14.34 -2.50
CA THR A 26 1.28 -14.85 -3.70
C THR A 26 1.69 -13.70 -4.63
N THR A 27 0.81 -12.71 -4.80
CA THR A 27 1.12 -11.54 -5.62
C THR A 27 2.37 -10.80 -5.11
N VAL A 28 2.44 -10.57 -3.80
CA VAL A 28 3.60 -9.89 -3.20
C VAL A 28 4.86 -10.76 -3.29
N GLU A 29 4.77 -12.02 -2.91
CA GLU A 29 5.91 -12.93 -2.92
C GLU A 29 6.49 -13.11 -4.32
N ASP A 30 5.63 -13.24 -5.33
CA ASP A 30 6.06 -13.36 -6.73
C ASP A 30 6.77 -12.09 -7.21
N ALA A 31 6.23 -10.92 -6.89
CA ALA A 31 6.85 -9.66 -7.27
C ALA A 31 8.23 -9.50 -6.61
N VAL A 32 8.35 -9.83 -5.33
CA VAL A 32 9.61 -9.74 -4.59
C VAL A 32 10.63 -10.75 -5.15
N ARG A 33 10.22 -11.99 -5.36
CA ARG A 33 11.10 -13.04 -5.90
C ARG A 33 11.63 -12.69 -7.29
N ASP A 34 10.77 -12.10 -8.13
CA ASP A 34 11.14 -11.78 -9.51
C ASP A 34 11.84 -10.42 -9.64
N ALA A 35 12.29 -9.84 -8.53
CA ALA A 35 12.97 -8.55 -8.45
C ALA A 35 12.15 -7.39 -9.06
N ARG A 36 10.83 -7.49 -9.04
CA ARG A 36 9.94 -6.45 -9.57
C ARG A 36 9.52 -5.43 -8.53
N HIS A 37 9.76 -5.71 -7.28
CA HIS A 37 9.43 -4.87 -6.13
C HIS A 37 7.93 -4.61 -6.00
N VAL A 38 7.48 -4.42 -4.77
CA VAL A 38 6.16 -3.84 -4.46
C VAL A 38 6.37 -2.43 -3.95
N ARG A 39 5.38 -1.59 -4.15
CA ARG A 39 5.48 -0.17 -3.81
C ARG A 39 4.50 0.16 -2.70
N VAL A 40 4.97 1.00 -1.79
CA VAL A 40 4.19 1.48 -0.65
C VAL A 40 4.21 3.00 -0.71
N SER A 41 3.04 3.63 -0.74
CA SER A 41 2.95 5.09 -0.74
C SER A 41 3.57 5.66 0.53
N ALA A 42 4.26 6.79 0.40
CA ALA A 42 4.77 7.53 1.56
C ALA A 42 3.66 7.87 2.56
N ILE A 43 2.40 8.02 2.11
CA ILE A 43 1.28 8.27 3.01
C ILE A 43 1.01 7.08 3.94
N SER A 44 1.32 5.86 3.51
CA SER A 44 1.18 4.69 4.38
C SER A 44 2.15 4.73 5.56
N LEU A 45 3.34 5.26 5.36
CA LEU A 45 4.29 5.47 6.46
C LEU A 45 3.76 6.51 7.44
N VAL A 46 3.22 7.62 6.94
CA VAL A 46 2.59 8.66 7.77
C VAL A 46 1.40 8.08 8.55
N GLU A 47 0.54 7.33 7.88
CA GLU A 47 -0.63 6.71 8.49
C GLU A 47 -0.22 5.73 9.59
N THR A 48 0.82 4.94 9.37
CA THR A 48 1.35 4.00 10.36
C THR A 48 1.85 4.74 11.60
N VAL A 49 2.55 5.87 11.43
CA VAL A 49 2.96 6.72 12.56
C VAL A 49 1.74 7.17 13.37
N TYR A 50 0.69 7.65 12.71
CA TYR A 50 -0.53 8.09 13.38
C TYR A 50 -1.21 6.95 14.15
N LEU A 51 -1.28 5.75 13.55
CA LEU A 51 -1.90 4.59 14.19
C LEU A 51 -1.11 4.15 15.44
N VAL A 52 0.22 4.23 15.41
CA VAL A 52 1.06 3.95 16.57
C VAL A 52 0.85 5.00 17.65
N GLU A 53 0.82 6.29 17.30
CA GLU A 53 0.59 7.37 18.24
C GLU A 53 -0.79 7.28 18.90
N ARG A 54 -1.79 6.80 18.18
CA ARG A 54 -3.15 6.56 18.69
C ARG A 54 -3.29 5.22 19.41
N ARG A 55 -2.20 4.49 19.60
CA ARG A 55 -2.17 3.17 20.26
C ARG A 55 -3.06 2.13 19.59
N ARG A 56 -3.25 2.23 18.28
CA ARG A 56 -3.98 1.26 17.47
C ARG A 56 -3.08 0.22 16.83
N LEU A 57 -1.79 0.49 16.77
CA LEU A 57 -0.75 -0.44 16.32
C LEU A 57 0.42 -0.40 17.29
N PRO A 58 1.12 -1.52 17.47
CA PRO A 58 2.34 -1.53 18.25
C PRO A 58 3.47 -0.81 17.51
N LEU A 59 4.43 -0.26 18.25
CA LEU A 59 5.61 0.38 17.64
C LEU A 59 6.37 -0.57 16.71
N THR A 60 6.36 -1.86 17.01
CA THR A 60 7.01 -2.88 16.16
C THR A 60 6.50 -2.89 14.74
N ALA A 61 5.22 -2.55 14.50
CA ALA A 61 4.68 -2.44 13.15
C ALA A 61 5.38 -1.35 12.34
N LEU A 62 5.60 -0.18 12.95
CA LEU A 62 6.33 0.92 12.31
C LEU A 62 7.80 0.56 12.09
N GLU A 63 8.43 -0.08 13.08
CA GLU A 63 9.82 -0.51 12.97
C GLU A 63 10.01 -1.51 11.82
N ARG A 64 9.11 -2.48 11.68
CA ARG A 64 9.14 -3.43 10.56
C ARG A 64 9.01 -2.73 9.22
N LEU A 65 8.09 -1.77 9.11
CA LEU A 65 7.89 -1.03 7.87
C LEU A 65 9.14 -0.22 7.51
N ARG A 66 9.72 0.50 8.46
CA ARG A 66 10.95 1.27 8.24
C ARG A 66 12.12 0.37 7.84
N SER A 67 12.27 -0.75 8.51
CA SER A 67 13.33 -1.72 8.18
C SER A 67 13.18 -2.25 6.76
N ALA A 68 11.96 -2.60 6.34
CA ALA A 68 11.71 -3.07 4.99
C ALA A 68 12.04 -1.98 3.95
N LEU A 69 11.68 -0.73 4.22
CA LEU A 69 11.90 0.38 3.29
C LEU A 69 13.39 0.77 3.17
N THR A 70 14.21 0.44 4.17
CA THR A 70 15.65 0.73 4.15
C THR A 70 16.50 -0.45 3.73
N ASP A 71 15.94 -1.66 3.67
CA ASP A 71 16.64 -2.87 3.27
C ASP A 71 16.44 -3.12 1.76
N PRO A 72 17.49 -2.96 0.93
CA PRO A 72 17.36 -3.18 -0.51
C PRO A 72 16.91 -4.59 -0.89
N SER A 73 17.11 -5.57 -0.02
CA SER A 73 16.74 -6.96 -0.29
C SER A 73 15.28 -7.26 0.04
N SER A 74 14.56 -6.34 0.69
CA SER A 74 13.18 -6.58 1.10
C SER A 74 12.20 -6.66 -0.07
N GLY A 75 12.51 -6.04 -1.19
CA GLY A 75 11.62 -5.92 -2.33
C GLY A 75 10.48 -4.92 -2.13
N VAL A 76 10.47 -4.20 -1.02
CA VAL A 76 9.46 -3.18 -0.71
C VAL A 76 10.10 -1.80 -0.86
N ILE A 77 9.58 -1.00 -1.78
CA ILE A 77 10.12 0.34 -2.01
C ILE A 77 9.03 1.40 -1.81
N ILE A 78 9.46 2.59 -1.39
CA ILE A 78 8.54 3.69 -1.17
C ILE A 78 8.17 4.35 -2.50
N ALA A 79 6.90 4.72 -2.65
CA ALA A 79 6.41 5.57 -3.73
C ALA A 79 6.14 6.95 -3.15
N PRO A 80 6.80 8.01 -3.63
CA PRO A 80 6.59 9.35 -3.09
C PRO A 80 5.20 9.88 -3.45
N VAL A 81 4.65 10.72 -2.59
CA VAL A 81 3.43 11.49 -2.89
C VAL A 81 3.88 12.77 -3.61
N ASP A 82 4.01 12.67 -4.91
CA ASP A 82 4.51 13.76 -5.75
C ASP A 82 3.40 14.43 -6.56
N ALA A 83 3.78 15.35 -7.44
CA ALA A 83 2.82 16.08 -8.28
C ALA A 83 2.02 15.14 -9.20
N GLY A 84 2.66 14.07 -9.70
CA GLY A 84 1.96 13.09 -10.54
C GLY A 84 0.85 12.37 -9.81
N VAL A 85 1.08 12.01 -8.56
CA VAL A 85 0.04 11.43 -7.70
C VAL A 85 -1.07 12.44 -7.43
N ALA A 86 -0.71 13.69 -7.13
CA ALA A 86 -1.70 14.75 -6.89
C ALA A 86 -2.56 14.99 -8.14
N ASP A 87 -1.97 14.96 -9.32
CA ASP A 87 -2.68 15.14 -10.58
C ASP A 87 -3.63 13.97 -10.88
N ALA A 88 -3.30 12.77 -10.42
CA ALA A 88 -4.16 11.59 -10.56
C ALA A 88 -5.33 11.58 -9.56
N LEU A 89 -5.22 12.30 -8.45
CA LEU A 89 -6.19 12.27 -7.35
C LEU A 89 -7.62 12.59 -7.79
N PRO A 90 -7.88 13.60 -8.66
CA PRO A 90 -9.25 13.89 -9.12
C PRO A 90 -9.93 12.73 -9.84
N ASN A 91 -9.18 11.77 -10.36
CA ASN A 91 -9.73 10.59 -11.05
C ASN A 91 -10.18 9.50 -10.06
N ILE A 92 -9.90 9.65 -8.79
CA ILE A 92 -10.40 8.76 -7.74
C ILE A 92 -11.63 9.43 -7.11
N PRO A 93 -12.86 8.89 -7.32
CA PRO A 93 -14.08 9.55 -6.84
C PRO A 93 -14.07 9.75 -5.32
N ARG A 94 -14.21 10.99 -4.88
CA ARG A 94 -14.17 11.32 -3.45
C ARG A 94 -15.37 10.75 -2.68
N ASP A 95 -16.50 10.61 -3.33
CA ASP A 95 -17.69 10.01 -2.72
C ASP A 95 -17.55 8.50 -2.52
N VAL A 96 -16.73 7.84 -3.35
CA VAL A 96 -16.42 6.40 -3.21
C VAL A 96 -15.31 6.18 -2.20
N VAL A 97 -14.25 6.99 -2.27
CA VAL A 97 -13.08 6.91 -1.39
C VAL A 97 -12.88 8.26 -0.70
N PRO A 98 -13.66 8.56 0.37
CA PRO A 98 -13.58 9.87 1.03
C PRO A 98 -12.36 10.03 1.93
N ASP A 99 -11.77 8.94 2.40
CA ASP A 99 -10.61 8.96 3.28
C ASP A 99 -9.37 9.40 2.50
N MET A 100 -8.71 10.47 2.96
CA MET A 100 -7.60 11.07 2.23
C MET A 100 -6.41 10.12 2.02
N PRO A 101 -5.91 9.42 3.04
CA PRO A 101 -4.82 8.46 2.82
C PRO A 101 -5.17 7.38 1.80
N ASP A 102 -6.35 6.78 1.88
CA ASP A 102 -6.80 5.75 0.94
C ASP A 102 -6.90 6.29 -0.48
N ARG A 103 -7.41 7.51 -0.62
CA ARG A 103 -7.54 8.16 -1.92
C ARG A 103 -6.17 8.43 -2.55
N ILE A 104 -5.19 8.83 -1.75
CA ILE A 104 -3.79 9.02 -2.20
C ILE A 104 -3.17 7.68 -2.62
N ILE A 105 -3.43 6.61 -1.88
CA ILE A 105 -2.94 5.27 -2.24
C ILE A 105 -3.52 4.83 -3.59
N ALA A 106 -4.82 5.01 -3.79
CA ALA A 106 -5.47 4.70 -5.06
C ALA A 106 -4.89 5.53 -6.22
N ALA A 107 -4.69 6.82 -5.98
CA ALA A 107 -4.09 7.72 -6.98
C ALA A 107 -2.65 7.31 -7.31
N THR A 108 -1.91 6.80 -6.33
CA THR A 108 -0.55 6.29 -6.54
C THR A 108 -0.58 5.09 -7.50
N ALA A 109 -1.47 4.14 -7.28
CA ALA A 109 -1.63 2.99 -8.15
C ALA A 109 -2.02 3.42 -9.58
N LEU A 110 -2.96 4.34 -9.70
CA LEU A 110 -3.40 4.87 -10.98
C LEU A 110 -2.25 5.57 -11.72
N HIS A 111 -1.52 6.44 -11.03
CA HIS A 111 -0.40 7.18 -11.61
C HIS A 111 0.72 6.26 -12.11
N LEU A 112 1.03 5.22 -11.34
CA LEU A 112 2.07 4.25 -11.70
C LEU A 112 1.60 3.20 -12.72
N GLY A 113 0.29 3.12 -12.99
CA GLY A 113 -0.25 2.10 -13.88
C GLY A 113 -0.13 0.70 -13.30
N LEU A 114 -0.20 0.56 -11.97
CA LEU A 114 -0.05 -0.70 -11.26
C LEU A 114 -1.34 -1.08 -10.55
N PRO A 115 -1.60 -2.39 -10.37
CA PRO A 115 -2.73 -2.81 -9.53
C PRO A 115 -2.48 -2.47 -8.07
N LEU A 116 -3.56 -2.28 -7.32
CA LEU A 116 -3.55 -2.05 -5.89
C LEU A 116 -3.96 -3.33 -5.18
N VAL A 117 -3.12 -3.82 -4.28
CA VAL A 117 -3.46 -4.96 -3.42
C VAL A 117 -4.15 -4.42 -2.19
N THR A 118 -5.43 -4.71 -2.05
CA THR A 118 -6.28 -4.18 -0.97
C THR A 118 -7.48 -5.07 -0.70
N ARG A 119 -7.84 -5.19 0.58
CA ARG A 119 -9.10 -5.81 1.02
C ARG A 119 -10.24 -4.79 1.11
N ASP A 120 -9.93 -3.51 1.09
CA ASP A 120 -10.91 -2.45 1.29
C ASP A 120 -11.89 -2.38 0.12
N ARG A 121 -13.19 -2.55 0.41
CA ARG A 121 -14.23 -2.56 -0.62
C ARG A 121 -14.42 -1.23 -1.31
N ARG A 122 -14.19 -0.12 -0.61
CA ARG A 122 -14.26 1.22 -1.21
C ARG A 122 -13.17 1.39 -2.25
N LEU A 123 -11.95 0.95 -1.94
CA LEU A 123 -10.84 0.97 -2.89
C LEU A 123 -11.11 0.04 -4.07
N GLN A 124 -11.70 -1.12 -3.83
CA GLN A 124 -12.08 -2.05 -4.90
C GLN A 124 -13.14 -1.47 -5.83
N SER A 125 -13.92 -0.48 -5.37
CA SER A 125 -14.98 0.18 -6.14
C SER A 125 -14.51 1.50 -6.78
N ALA A 126 -13.23 1.84 -6.69
CA ALA A 126 -12.72 3.14 -7.11
C ALA A 126 -12.44 3.25 -8.63
N GLY A 127 -12.70 2.20 -9.41
CA GLY A 127 -12.46 2.21 -10.85
C GLY A 127 -11.01 1.92 -11.24
N ILE A 128 -10.20 1.39 -10.33
CA ILE A 128 -8.82 0.98 -10.56
C ILE A 128 -8.70 -0.54 -10.43
N GLN A 129 -7.64 -1.10 -10.99
CA GLN A 129 -7.38 -2.53 -10.85
C GLN A 129 -6.97 -2.85 -9.43
N THR A 130 -7.65 -3.81 -8.81
CA THR A 130 -7.34 -4.27 -7.45
C THR A 130 -7.16 -5.79 -7.42
N ILE A 131 -6.41 -6.25 -6.42
CA ILE A 131 -6.13 -7.66 -6.17
C ILE A 131 -6.38 -7.94 -4.70
N TRP A 132 -7.06 -9.04 -4.45
CA TRP A 132 -7.19 -9.55 -3.09
C TRP A 132 -7.47 -11.05 -3.07
#